data_5af6b1e3a3028972a9f4f6ce25239e79
#
_entry.id   5af6b1e3a3028972a9f4f6ce25239e79
#
_cell.length_a   1.000
_cell.length_b   1.000
_cell.length_c   1.000
_cell.angle_alpha   90.00
_cell.angle_beta   90.00
_cell.angle_gamma   90.00
#
_symmetry.space_group_name_H-M   'P 1'
#
loop_
_entity.id
_entity.type
_entity.pdbx_description
1 polymer ?
#
loop_
_entity_poly.entity_id
_entity_poly.type
_entity_poly.pdbx_seq_one_letter_code
_entity_poly.pdbx_strand_id
1 'polypeptide(L)'
;MKKGIIFDMDGVLIDSMPFHAEAMRIVIKEETNHTIEKKIIYLLEGMSGTKLVKEIFKREKIDKNIDDIMAERISKRKKETFKEIQQSKPIDGARELVNDLKSCGCLMAVVSGSAKKEMEAILEENIGSKNFDLIITGDDLGEGQGKPDPAPFQLALQRMGLKPSEAVVVENSPLGVDAANKAAIKCIVTLNNTPLDISSDFKGLITPTEDEENSRIFKDTKDAADFLKNWCCS
;
A
#
# COMPACT_ATOMS: atom_id res chain seq x y z
N MET A 1 -19.17 19.03 -5.42
CA MET A 1 -19.38 17.58 -5.09
C MET A 1 -18.31 17.16 -4.10
N LYS A 2 -18.62 16.27 -3.15
CA LYS A 2 -17.58 15.75 -2.25
C LYS A 2 -16.61 14.89 -3.06
N LYS A 3 -15.32 15.13 -2.92
CA LYS A 3 -14.25 14.32 -3.51
C LYS A 3 -13.40 13.73 -2.41
N GLY A 4 -12.75 12.60 -2.68
CA GLY A 4 -11.94 11.91 -1.69
C GLY A 4 -10.66 11.32 -2.26
N ILE A 5 -9.67 11.19 -1.39
CA ILE A 5 -8.41 10.52 -1.69
C ILE A 5 -8.25 9.33 -0.74
N ILE A 6 -7.97 8.18 -1.31
CA ILE A 6 -7.73 6.93 -0.58
C ILE A 6 -6.24 6.60 -0.73
N PHE A 7 -5.50 6.73 0.35
CA PHE A 7 -4.07 6.45 0.38
C PHE A 7 -3.81 4.99 0.77
N ASP A 8 -2.91 4.32 0.09
CA ASP A 8 -2.16 3.26 0.74
C ASP A 8 -1.27 3.86 1.83
N MET A 9 -0.80 3.03 2.77
CA MET A 9 0.05 3.50 3.86
C MET A 9 1.54 3.26 3.57
N ASP A 10 1.89 2.00 3.32
CA ASP A 10 3.26 1.52 3.29
C ASP A 10 3.93 1.87 1.95
N GLY A 11 4.92 2.77 1.94
CA GLY A 11 5.55 3.26 0.71
C GLY A 11 4.84 4.45 0.06
N VAL A 12 3.65 4.85 0.55
CA VAL A 12 2.90 6.03 0.08
C VAL A 12 2.91 7.15 1.12
N LEU A 13 2.46 6.89 2.33
CA LEU A 13 2.47 7.83 3.44
C LEU A 13 3.69 7.62 4.36
N ILE A 14 4.08 6.37 4.54
CA ILE A 14 5.13 5.93 5.47
C ILE A 14 6.20 5.15 4.71
N ASP A 15 7.47 5.49 4.91
CA ASP A 15 8.62 4.77 4.37
C ASP A 15 8.93 3.52 5.21
N SER A 16 7.98 2.58 5.23
CA SER A 16 8.04 1.33 5.99
C SER A 16 8.48 0.12 5.16
N MET A 17 8.35 0.20 3.83
CA MET A 17 8.62 -0.92 2.92
C MET A 17 10.04 -1.50 3.01
N PRO A 18 11.11 -0.72 3.19
CA PRO A 18 12.45 -1.27 3.40
C PRO A 18 12.53 -2.21 4.60
N PHE A 19 11.80 -1.91 5.69
CA PHE A 19 11.74 -2.73 6.90
C PHE A 19 10.85 -3.95 6.72
N HIS A 20 9.72 -3.83 5.99
CA HIS A 20 8.89 -4.97 5.62
C HIS A 20 9.67 -5.98 4.77
N ALA A 21 10.43 -5.50 3.79
CA ALA A 21 11.26 -6.34 2.94
C ALA A 21 12.39 -7.02 3.71
N GLU A 22 13.07 -6.27 4.59
CA GLU A 22 14.16 -6.83 5.40
C GLU A 22 13.65 -7.85 6.42
N ALA A 23 12.56 -7.59 7.12
CA ALA A 23 11.97 -8.52 8.06
C ALA A 23 11.60 -9.86 7.40
N MET A 24 10.99 -9.83 6.21
CA MET A 24 10.66 -11.06 5.48
C MET A 24 11.92 -11.79 5.02
N ARG A 25 12.94 -11.06 4.53
CA ARG A 25 14.22 -11.64 4.11
C ARG A 25 14.92 -12.37 5.26
N ILE A 26 14.95 -11.74 6.45
CA ILE A 26 15.52 -12.36 7.66
C ILE A 26 14.79 -13.67 7.98
N VAL A 27 13.47 -13.63 8.09
CA VAL A 27 12.69 -14.79 8.50
C VAL A 27 12.73 -15.93 7.49
N ILE A 28 12.65 -15.63 6.19
CA ILE A 28 12.81 -16.66 5.15
C ILE A 28 14.21 -17.29 5.23
N LYS A 29 15.25 -16.49 5.47
CA LYS A 29 16.62 -17.01 5.63
C LYS A 29 16.75 -17.91 6.85
N GLU A 30 16.17 -17.53 7.99
CA GLU A 30 16.16 -18.34 9.21
C GLU A 30 15.43 -19.68 9.01
N GLU A 31 14.26 -19.65 8.37
CA GLU A 31 13.38 -20.83 8.23
C GLU A 31 13.81 -21.81 7.12
N THR A 32 14.48 -21.29 6.07
CA THR A 32 14.74 -22.08 4.85
C THR A 32 16.20 -22.14 4.44
N ASN A 33 17.06 -21.33 5.04
CA ASN A 33 18.42 -21.05 4.58
C ASN A 33 18.49 -20.44 3.15
N HIS A 34 17.35 -20.03 2.57
CA HIS A 34 17.27 -19.38 1.27
C HIS A 34 17.30 -17.86 1.45
N THR A 35 17.95 -17.14 0.54
CA THR A 35 17.97 -15.67 0.53
C THR A 35 17.12 -15.18 -0.63
N ILE A 36 16.09 -14.39 -0.31
CA ILE A 36 15.20 -13.79 -1.31
C ILE A 36 15.64 -12.35 -1.62
N GLU A 37 15.30 -11.89 -2.83
CA GLU A 37 15.46 -10.49 -3.20
C GLU A 37 14.38 -9.62 -2.54
N LYS A 38 14.77 -8.44 -2.04
CA LYS A 38 13.81 -7.50 -1.42
C LYS A 38 12.71 -7.08 -2.37
N LYS A 39 13.01 -6.96 -3.66
CA LYS A 39 12.07 -6.54 -4.70
C LYS A 39 10.78 -7.37 -4.71
N ILE A 40 10.86 -8.68 -4.42
CA ILE A 40 9.67 -9.55 -4.41
C ILE A 40 8.61 -9.08 -3.39
N ILE A 41 9.05 -8.48 -2.27
CA ILE A 41 8.14 -7.99 -1.24
C ILE A 41 7.38 -6.76 -1.71
N TYR A 42 8.04 -5.86 -2.45
CA TYR A 42 7.39 -4.70 -3.06
C TYR A 42 6.39 -5.12 -4.15
N LEU A 43 6.71 -6.17 -4.93
CA LEU A 43 5.80 -6.72 -5.95
C LEU A 43 4.54 -7.36 -5.36
N LEU A 44 4.63 -7.86 -4.13
CA LEU A 44 3.57 -8.58 -3.43
C LEU A 44 2.93 -7.77 -2.29
N GLU A 45 3.24 -6.48 -2.22
CA GLU A 45 2.69 -5.57 -1.21
C GLU A 45 1.17 -5.55 -1.26
N GLY A 46 0.54 -5.56 -0.08
CA GLY A 46 -0.92 -5.61 0.08
C GLY A 46 -1.50 -7.03 0.12
N MET A 47 -0.70 -8.06 -0.18
CA MET A 47 -1.13 -9.45 -0.05
C MET A 47 -1.17 -9.87 1.44
N SER A 48 -2.18 -10.64 1.82
CA SER A 48 -2.33 -11.13 3.20
C SER A 48 -1.20 -12.10 3.60
N GLY A 49 -0.85 -12.12 4.89
CA GLY A 49 0.36 -12.74 5.42
C GLY A 49 0.65 -14.17 4.97
N THR A 50 -0.29 -15.10 5.10
CA THR A 50 -0.10 -16.52 4.68
C THR A 50 -0.02 -16.65 3.16
N LYS A 51 -0.85 -15.91 2.42
CA LYS A 51 -0.81 -15.90 0.95
C LYS A 51 0.51 -15.33 0.44
N LEU A 52 0.99 -14.23 1.06
CA LEU A 52 2.28 -13.62 0.73
C LEU A 52 3.41 -14.65 0.88
N VAL A 53 3.48 -15.35 2.00
CA VAL A 53 4.53 -16.35 2.24
C VAL A 53 4.49 -17.46 1.20
N LYS A 54 3.31 -18.02 0.91
CA LYS A 54 3.14 -19.05 -0.12
C LYS A 54 3.55 -18.58 -1.51
N GLU A 55 3.18 -17.34 -1.87
CA GLU A 55 3.55 -16.78 -3.18
C GLU A 55 5.06 -16.52 -3.28
N ILE A 56 5.72 -16.11 -2.20
CA ILE A 56 7.19 -16.00 -2.15
C ILE A 56 7.83 -17.37 -2.40
N PHE A 57 7.40 -18.41 -1.69
CA PHE A 57 7.93 -19.76 -1.88
C PHE A 57 7.80 -20.26 -3.31
N LYS A 58 6.65 -19.97 -3.94
CA LYS A 58 6.39 -20.34 -5.33
C LYS A 58 7.31 -19.59 -6.29
N ARG A 59 7.40 -18.26 -6.18
CA ARG A 59 8.21 -17.42 -7.10
C ARG A 59 9.69 -17.66 -6.96
N GLU A 60 10.18 -17.80 -5.73
CA GLU A 60 11.59 -18.05 -5.42
C GLU A 60 11.98 -19.52 -5.57
N LYS A 61 11.04 -20.39 -5.95
CA LYS A 61 11.24 -21.83 -6.11
C LYS A 61 11.91 -22.46 -4.89
N ILE A 62 11.49 -22.05 -3.69
CA ILE A 62 11.98 -22.61 -2.45
C ILE A 62 11.45 -24.02 -2.33
N ASP A 63 12.34 -25.01 -2.42
CA ASP A 63 12.00 -26.43 -2.43
C ASP A 63 11.63 -26.94 -1.01
N LYS A 64 10.50 -26.44 -0.52
CA LYS A 64 9.84 -26.91 0.70
C LYS A 64 8.34 -26.92 0.46
N ASN A 65 7.69 -28.04 0.79
CA ASN A 65 6.24 -28.08 0.88
C ASN A 65 5.80 -27.16 2.02
N ILE A 66 5.32 -25.97 1.66
CA ILE A 66 4.79 -25.04 2.63
C ILE A 66 3.29 -25.31 2.84
N ASP A 67 2.95 -25.75 4.06
CA ASP A 67 1.58 -25.87 4.53
C ASP A 67 1.10 -24.55 5.17
N ASP A 68 -0.17 -24.51 5.56
CA ASP A 68 -0.77 -23.33 6.20
C ASP A 68 -0.12 -23.03 7.54
N ILE A 69 0.24 -24.03 8.32
CA ILE A 69 0.85 -23.90 9.65
C ILE A 69 2.22 -23.23 9.55
N MET A 70 3.05 -23.69 8.61
CA MET A 70 4.36 -23.08 8.36
C MET A 70 4.23 -21.65 7.82
N ALA A 71 3.31 -21.41 6.90
CA ALA A 71 3.06 -20.08 6.34
C ALA A 71 2.60 -19.08 7.41
N GLU A 72 1.72 -19.51 8.32
CA GLU A 72 1.25 -18.69 9.44
C GLU A 72 2.40 -18.38 10.43
N ARG A 73 3.23 -19.40 10.77
CA ARG A 73 4.41 -19.22 11.62
C ARG A 73 5.38 -18.19 11.05
N ILE A 74 5.71 -18.30 9.77
CA ILE A 74 6.59 -17.35 9.06
C ILE A 74 5.96 -15.95 9.05
N SER A 75 4.67 -15.84 8.75
CA SER A 75 3.95 -14.56 8.76
C SER A 75 3.97 -13.90 10.13
N LYS A 76 3.73 -14.67 11.19
CA LYS A 76 3.79 -14.19 12.58
C LYS A 76 5.20 -13.72 12.95
N ARG A 77 6.22 -14.56 12.69
CA ARG A 77 7.62 -14.19 12.97
C ARG A 77 8.06 -12.94 12.20
N LYS A 78 7.61 -12.78 10.94
CA LYS A 78 7.87 -11.56 10.15
C LYS A 78 7.31 -10.32 10.83
N LYS A 79 6.10 -10.38 11.40
CA LYS A 79 5.50 -9.25 12.13
C LYS A 79 6.31 -8.90 13.39
N GLU A 80 6.79 -9.90 14.12
CA GLU A 80 7.66 -9.71 15.29
C GLU A 80 8.98 -9.04 14.88
N THR A 81 9.66 -9.60 13.86
CA THR A 81 10.92 -9.04 13.34
C THR A 81 10.74 -7.62 12.82
N PHE A 82 9.63 -7.33 12.11
CA PHE A 82 9.34 -5.98 11.65
C PHE A 82 9.27 -4.98 12.83
N LYS A 83 8.58 -5.34 13.92
CA LYS A 83 8.49 -4.49 15.11
C LYS A 83 9.84 -4.23 15.77
N GLU A 84 10.75 -5.22 15.70
CA GLU A 84 12.09 -5.11 16.28
C GLU A 84 13.00 -4.15 15.47
N ILE A 85 12.87 -4.13 14.14
CA ILE A 85 13.80 -3.41 13.25
C ILE A 85 13.25 -2.13 12.65
N GLN A 86 11.92 -1.89 12.70
CA GLN A 86 11.30 -0.78 12.01
C GLN A 86 11.74 0.58 12.60
N GLN A 87 12.04 1.51 11.70
CA GLN A 87 12.34 2.92 11.97
C GLN A 87 11.57 3.78 10.96
N SER A 88 10.29 3.49 10.82
CA SER A 88 9.44 4.10 9.79
C SER A 88 9.34 5.60 9.97
N LYS A 89 9.44 6.31 8.87
CA LYS A 89 9.33 7.78 8.77
C LYS A 89 8.23 8.13 7.79
N PRO A 90 7.68 9.35 7.85
CA PRO A 90 6.84 9.83 6.75
C PRO A 90 7.61 9.81 5.43
N ILE A 91 6.93 9.46 4.35
CA ILE A 91 7.42 9.76 3.00
C ILE A 91 7.57 11.27 2.87
N ASP A 92 8.62 11.69 2.18
CA ASP A 92 8.92 13.11 1.98
C ASP A 92 7.77 13.84 1.25
N GLY A 93 7.24 14.90 1.87
CA GLY A 93 6.06 15.63 1.39
C GLY A 93 4.71 15.04 1.80
N ALA A 94 4.63 13.84 2.38
CA ALA A 94 3.36 13.22 2.72
C ALA A 94 2.60 13.96 3.83
N ARG A 95 3.32 14.45 4.84
CA ARG A 95 2.71 15.20 5.96
C ARG A 95 2.14 16.54 5.49
N GLU A 96 2.90 17.25 4.66
CA GLU A 96 2.49 18.51 4.06
C GLU A 96 1.27 18.33 3.17
N LEU A 97 1.29 17.32 2.28
CA LEU A 97 0.16 17.00 1.42
C LEU A 97 -1.11 16.70 2.22
N VAL A 98 -1.03 15.85 3.25
CA VAL A 98 -2.18 15.50 4.09
C VAL A 98 -2.75 16.75 4.79
N ASN A 99 -1.89 17.64 5.30
CA ASN A 99 -2.33 18.89 5.94
C ASN A 99 -3.00 19.84 4.93
N ASP A 100 -2.46 19.98 3.73
CA ASP A 100 -3.03 20.81 2.65
C ASP A 100 -4.42 20.29 2.25
N LEU A 101 -4.54 18.98 2.02
CA LEU A 101 -5.81 18.35 1.67
C LEU A 101 -6.85 18.46 2.80
N LYS A 102 -6.44 18.32 4.05
CA LYS A 102 -7.31 18.52 5.22
C LYS A 102 -7.83 19.95 5.26
N SER A 103 -6.96 20.93 4.98
CA SER A 103 -7.29 22.35 5.04
C SER A 103 -8.33 22.76 4.01
N CYS A 104 -8.39 22.09 2.85
CA CYS A 104 -9.43 22.35 1.84
C CYS A 104 -10.67 21.44 1.97
N GLY A 105 -10.75 20.64 3.02
CA GLY A 105 -11.94 19.82 3.32
C GLY A 105 -12.06 18.57 2.44
N CYS A 106 -10.95 18.09 1.88
CA CYS A 106 -10.90 16.83 1.16
C CYS A 106 -11.20 15.65 2.10
N LEU A 107 -12.06 14.73 1.68
CA LEU A 107 -12.24 13.48 2.41
C LEU A 107 -11.01 12.59 2.20
N MET A 108 -10.44 12.07 3.29
CA MET A 108 -9.25 11.23 3.22
C MET A 108 -9.44 9.92 3.95
N ALA A 109 -9.07 8.82 3.27
CA ALA A 109 -8.99 7.49 3.86
C ALA A 109 -7.58 6.92 3.75
N VAL A 110 -7.23 6.04 4.70
CA VAL A 110 -6.05 5.17 4.58
C VAL A 110 -6.50 3.72 4.49
N VAL A 111 -5.90 2.96 3.59
CA VAL A 111 -6.18 1.53 3.37
C VAL A 111 -4.87 0.76 3.43
N SER A 112 -4.70 -0.12 4.42
CA SER A 112 -3.52 -0.98 4.56
C SER A 112 -3.91 -2.41 4.94
N GLY A 113 -3.12 -3.39 4.51
CA GLY A 113 -3.25 -4.78 4.94
C GLY A 113 -2.74 -5.07 6.36
N SER A 114 -2.17 -4.07 7.04
CA SER A 114 -1.63 -4.19 8.40
C SER A 114 -2.74 -4.29 9.44
N ALA A 115 -2.42 -4.88 10.62
CA ALA A 115 -3.36 -4.93 11.74
C ALA A 115 -3.63 -3.52 12.30
N LYS A 116 -4.86 -3.28 12.75
CA LYS A 116 -5.35 -1.97 13.18
C LYS A 116 -4.44 -1.29 14.20
N LYS A 117 -4.11 -1.98 15.28
CA LYS A 117 -3.28 -1.42 16.37
C LYS A 117 -1.89 -0.96 15.90
N GLU A 118 -1.29 -1.72 14.99
CA GLU A 118 0.04 -1.41 14.44
C GLU A 118 -0.03 -0.20 13.51
N MET A 119 -1.01 -0.19 12.61
CA MET A 119 -1.24 0.87 11.65
C MET A 119 -1.56 2.21 12.35
N GLU A 120 -2.49 2.22 13.30
CA GLU A 120 -2.88 3.43 14.04
C GLU A 120 -1.70 4.04 14.81
N ALA A 121 -0.85 3.21 15.42
CA ALA A 121 0.34 3.69 16.13
C ALA A 121 1.34 4.37 15.18
N ILE A 122 1.63 3.74 14.04
CA ILE A 122 2.57 4.30 13.04
C ILE A 122 2.01 5.59 12.42
N LEU A 123 0.72 5.61 12.07
CA LEU A 123 0.08 6.82 11.53
C LEU A 123 0.07 7.96 12.53
N GLU A 124 -0.27 7.69 13.80
CA GLU A 124 -0.33 8.73 14.84
C GLU A 124 1.05 9.36 15.07
N GLU A 125 2.10 8.56 15.12
CA GLU A 125 3.47 9.03 15.34
C GLU A 125 3.97 9.87 14.16
N ASN A 126 3.62 9.50 12.92
CA ASN A 126 4.24 10.04 11.72
C ASN A 126 3.43 11.13 11.01
N ILE A 127 2.11 10.97 10.93
CA ILE A 127 1.22 11.85 10.14
C ILE A 127 0.13 12.49 11.02
N GLY A 128 -0.31 11.76 12.06
CA GLY A 128 -1.49 12.08 12.85
C GLY A 128 -2.75 11.40 12.29
N SER A 129 -3.22 10.36 12.98
CA SER A 129 -4.38 9.53 12.58
C SER A 129 -5.67 10.34 12.40
N LYS A 130 -5.83 11.41 13.19
CA LYS A 130 -6.97 12.34 13.15
C LYS A 130 -7.08 13.17 11.87
N ASN A 131 -6.06 13.15 11.01
CA ASN A 131 -6.12 13.81 9.71
C ASN A 131 -7.02 13.05 8.72
N PHE A 132 -7.26 11.77 8.96
CA PHE A 132 -8.05 10.91 8.07
C PHE A 132 -9.47 10.73 8.60
N ASP A 133 -10.45 10.79 7.68
CA ASP A 133 -11.86 10.56 7.99
C ASP A 133 -12.16 9.07 8.16
N LEU A 134 -11.32 8.20 7.58
CA LEU A 134 -11.49 6.76 7.60
C LEU A 134 -10.15 6.04 7.57
N ILE A 135 -10.05 4.95 8.35
CA ILE A 135 -8.93 4.02 8.32
C ILE A 135 -9.50 2.61 8.10
N ILE A 136 -9.08 1.95 7.02
CA ILE A 136 -9.37 0.55 6.69
C ILE A 136 -8.12 -0.27 6.92
N THR A 137 -8.24 -1.34 7.66
CA THR A 137 -7.14 -2.22 8.06
C THR A 137 -7.39 -3.65 7.62
N GLY A 138 -6.39 -4.51 7.71
CA GLY A 138 -6.59 -5.94 7.48
C GLY A 138 -7.67 -6.56 8.36
N ASP A 139 -7.92 -6.00 9.56
CA ASP A 139 -8.94 -6.48 10.49
C ASP A 139 -10.38 -6.14 10.06
N ASP A 140 -10.56 -5.18 9.13
CA ASP A 140 -11.86 -4.81 8.56
C ASP A 140 -12.26 -5.70 7.38
N LEU A 141 -11.35 -6.56 6.91
CA LEU A 141 -11.51 -7.36 5.69
C LEU A 141 -11.72 -8.83 6.02
N GLY A 142 -12.50 -9.50 5.19
CA GLY A 142 -12.66 -10.95 5.24
C GLY A 142 -11.41 -11.69 4.72
N GLU A 143 -11.40 -12.99 4.94
CA GLU A 143 -10.32 -13.83 4.44
C GLU A 143 -10.21 -13.71 2.91
N GLY A 144 -8.99 -13.43 2.44
CA GLY A 144 -8.71 -13.31 1.02
C GLY A 144 -9.06 -11.97 0.38
N GLN A 145 -9.63 -11.03 1.10
CA GLN A 145 -10.04 -9.71 0.61
C GLN A 145 -8.93 -8.64 0.63
N GLY A 146 -7.67 -9.04 0.79
CA GLY A 146 -6.53 -8.14 0.60
C GLY A 146 -6.19 -7.92 -0.88
N LYS A 147 -5.46 -6.85 -1.20
CA LYS A 147 -4.97 -6.57 -2.57
C LYS A 147 -4.34 -7.84 -3.20
N PRO A 148 -4.63 -8.18 -4.46
CA PRO A 148 -5.28 -7.38 -5.51
C PRO A 148 -6.82 -7.52 -5.57
N ASP A 149 -7.49 -7.96 -4.50
CA ASP A 149 -8.96 -7.90 -4.43
C ASP A 149 -9.41 -6.44 -4.30
N PRO A 150 -10.49 -6.00 -4.98
CA PRO A 150 -10.98 -4.64 -4.89
C PRO A 150 -11.66 -4.29 -3.56
N ALA A 151 -11.96 -5.28 -2.73
CA ALA A 151 -12.75 -5.11 -1.50
C ALA A 151 -12.25 -4.01 -0.56
N PRO A 152 -10.93 -3.81 -0.32
CA PRO A 152 -10.46 -2.74 0.57
C PRO A 152 -10.88 -1.35 0.07
N PHE A 153 -10.75 -1.09 -1.22
CA PHE A 153 -11.10 0.19 -1.82
C PHE A 153 -12.61 0.37 -1.97
N GLN A 154 -13.35 -0.71 -2.29
CA GLN A 154 -14.81 -0.67 -2.32
C GLN A 154 -15.39 -0.39 -0.94
N LEU A 155 -14.82 -0.98 0.12
CA LEU A 155 -15.21 -0.71 1.51
C LEU A 155 -14.94 0.75 1.89
N ALA A 156 -13.80 1.30 1.46
CA ALA A 156 -13.47 2.72 1.67
C ALA A 156 -14.50 3.62 0.99
N LEU A 157 -14.83 3.39 -0.29
CA LEU A 157 -15.87 4.16 -0.99
C LEU A 157 -17.21 4.08 -0.28
N GLN A 158 -17.64 2.89 0.10
CA GLN A 158 -18.91 2.67 0.81
C GLN A 158 -18.98 3.47 2.11
N ARG A 159 -17.93 3.39 2.94
CA ARG A 159 -17.90 4.09 4.24
C ARG A 159 -17.75 5.61 4.10
N MET A 160 -17.08 6.08 3.03
CA MET A 160 -16.98 7.52 2.71
C MET A 160 -18.23 8.08 2.03
N GLY A 161 -19.12 7.20 1.54
CA GLY A 161 -20.31 7.60 0.78
C GLY A 161 -19.99 8.20 -0.59
N LEU A 162 -18.90 7.72 -1.23
CA LEU A 162 -18.43 8.20 -2.53
C LEU A 162 -18.65 7.16 -3.63
N LYS A 163 -18.83 7.66 -4.86
CA LYS A 163 -18.77 6.85 -6.08
C LYS A 163 -17.31 6.69 -6.52
N PRO A 164 -16.98 5.67 -7.33
CA PRO A 164 -15.63 5.50 -7.87
C PRO A 164 -15.09 6.74 -8.60
N SER A 165 -15.93 7.47 -9.34
CA SER A 165 -15.57 8.69 -10.06
C SER A 165 -15.32 9.92 -9.17
N GLU A 166 -15.69 9.84 -7.89
CA GLU A 166 -15.51 10.89 -6.89
C GLU A 166 -14.28 10.66 -6.00
N ALA A 167 -13.53 9.58 -6.25
CA ALA A 167 -12.34 9.21 -5.50
C ALA A 167 -11.11 8.99 -6.39
N VAL A 168 -9.95 9.18 -5.78
CA VAL A 168 -8.64 8.82 -6.35
C VAL A 168 -7.92 7.95 -5.33
N VAL A 169 -7.31 6.86 -5.78
CA VAL A 169 -6.39 6.04 -4.99
C VAL A 169 -4.97 6.50 -5.23
N VAL A 170 -4.15 6.58 -4.18
CA VAL A 170 -2.70 6.79 -4.26
C VAL A 170 -2.01 5.52 -3.80
N GLU A 171 -1.18 4.97 -4.68
CA GLU A 171 -0.56 3.65 -4.54
C GLU A 171 0.90 3.63 -5.00
N ASN A 172 1.65 2.61 -4.60
CA ASN A 172 3.04 2.38 -5.00
C ASN A 172 3.29 0.94 -5.46
N SER A 173 2.30 0.06 -5.34
CA SER A 173 2.45 -1.37 -5.60
C SER A 173 1.59 -1.86 -6.76
N PRO A 174 2.07 -2.86 -7.56
CA PRO A 174 1.27 -3.44 -8.64
C PRO A 174 -0.04 -4.05 -8.17
N LEU A 175 -0.06 -4.73 -7.02
CA LEU A 175 -1.29 -5.35 -6.49
C LEU A 175 -2.32 -4.31 -6.04
N GLY A 176 -1.85 -3.19 -5.49
CA GLY A 176 -2.74 -2.10 -5.12
C GLY A 176 -3.33 -1.38 -6.32
N VAL A 177 -2.53 -1.14 -7.36
CA VAL A 177 -3.01 -0.60 -8.64
C VAL A 177 -4.05 -1.52 -9.28
N ASP A 178 -3.82 -2.84 -9.29
CA ASP A 178 -4.78 -3.82 -9.79
C ASP A 178 -6.09 -3.80 -8.99
N ALA A 179 -6.01 -3.71 -7.66
CA ALA A 179 -7.18 -3.59 -6.79
C ALA A 179 -7.98 -2.30 -7.07
N ALA A 180 -7.32 -1.16 -7.25
CA ALA A 180 -7.96 0.11 -7.58
C ALA A 180 -8.64 0.06 -8.96
N ASN A 181 -7.97 -0.52 -9.96
CA ASN A 181 -8.53 -0.73 -11.30
C ASN A 181 -9.80 -1.60 -11.26
N LYS A 182 -9.77 -2.71 -10.51
CA LYS A 182 -10.94 -3.59 -10.30
C LYS A 182 -12.08 -2.91 -9.55
N ALA A 183 -11.76 -1.96 -8.67
CA ALA A 183 -12.75 -1.12 -7.99
C ALA A 183 -13.27 0.03 -8.87
N ALA A 184 -12.78 0.16 -10.11
CA ALA A 184 -13.08 1.22 -11.07
C ALA A 184 -12.74 2.63 -10.55
N ILE A 185 -11.71 2.76 -9.68
CA ILE A 185 -11.25 4.03 -9.13
C ILE A 185 -10.00 4.49 -9.88
N LYS A 186 -9.90 5.78 -10.20
CA LYS A 186 -8.67 6.37 -10.74
C LYS A 186 -7.52 6.13 -9.75
N CYS A 187 -6.43 5.54 -10.23
CA CYS A 187 -5.26 5.28 -9.41
C CYS A 187 -4.08 6.15 -9.84
N ILE A 188 -3.46 6.80 -8.88
CA ILE A 188 -2.21 7.55 -9.03
C ILE A 188 -1.11 6.72 -8.39
N VAL A 189 -0.02 6.53 -9.12
CA VAL A 189 1.16 5.80 -8.64
C VAL A 189 2.24 6.79 -8.25
N THR A 190 2.70 6.70 -7.01
CA THR A 190 3.88 7.41 -6.52
C THR A 190 4.99 6.41 -6.24
N LEU A 191 6.10 6.51 -6.97
CA LEU A 191 7.19 5.53 -6.85
C LEU A 191 7.99 5.70 -5.56
N ASN A 192 8.13 6.93 -5.09
CA ASN A 192 8.90 7.25 -3.88
C ASN A 192 10.25 6.48 -3.85
N ASN A 193 10.48 5.68 -2.81
CA ASN A 193 11.70 4.89 -2.62
C ASN A 193 11.55 3.43 -3.09
N THR A 194 10.54 3.12 -3.92
CA THR A 194 10.35 1.75 -4.41
C THR A 194 11.43 1.34 -5.42
N PRO A 195 11.93 0.10 -5.38
CA PRO A 195 12.84 -0.45 -6.38
C PRO A 195 12.12 -0.96 -7.64
N LEU A 196 10.82 -0.64 -7.80
CA LEU A 196 10.00 -1.12 -8.90
C LEU A 196 10.21 -0.28 -10.16
N ASP A 197 10.07 -0.91 -11.30
CA ASP A 197 10.13 -0.30 -12.64
C ASP A 197 8.73 -0.29 -13.27
N ILE A 198 8.31 0.89 -13.72
CA ILE A 198 6.97 1.09 -14.30
C ILE A 198 6.73 0.24 -15.54
N SER A 199 7.73 0.13 -16.41
CA SER A 199 7.56 -0.54 -17.71
C SER A 199 7.42 -2.05 -17.58
N SER A 200 8.09 -2.64 -16.60
CA SER A 200 8.09 -4.09 -16.37
C SER A 200 7.14 -4.53 -15.27
N ASP A 201 7.18 -3.88 -14.11
CA ASP A 201 6.49 -4.34 -12.90
C ASP A 201 5.00 -3.94 -12.88
N PHE A 202 4.62 -2.86 -13.58
CA PHE A 202 3.23 -2.39 -13.72
C PHE A 202 2.63 -2.65 -15.11
N LYS A 203 3.29 -3.52 -15.90
CA LYS A 203 2.86 -3.82 -17.26
C LYS A 203 1.42 -4.29 -17.33
N GLY A 204 0.60 -3.60 -18.14
CA GLY A 204 -0.81 -3.91 -18.32
C GLY A 204 -1.74 -3.38 -17.20
N LEU A 205 -1.19 -2.79 -16.14
CA LEU A 205 -1.96 -2.18 -15.05
C LEU A 205 -2.15 -0.67 -15.25
N ILE A 206 -1.17 -0.04 -15.89
CA ILE A 206 -1.18 1.39 -16.19
C ILE A 206 -0.97 1.56 -17.67
N THR A 207 -1.82 2.34 -18.33
CA THR A 207 -1.58 2.79 -19.71
C THR A 207 -0.82 4.11 -19.61
N PRO A 208 0.44 4.17 -20.06
CA PRO A 208 1.16 5.44 -20.16
C PRO A 208 0.38 6.38 -21.09
N THR A 209 0.06 7.57 -20.63
CA THR A 209 -0.52 8.62 -21.46
C THR A 209 0.49 9.74 -21.60
N GLU A 210 0.63 10.33 -22.80
CA GLU A 210 1.46 11.51 -23.04
C GLU A 210 0.83 12.80 -22.46
N ASP A 211 -0.40 12.69 -21.99
CA ASP A 211 -1.20 13.80 -21.45
C ASP A 211 -0.92 13.91 -19.93
N GLU A 212 -0.26 14.99 -19.52
CA GLU A 212 0.05 15.28 -18.12
C GLU A 212 -1.19 15.34 -17.22
N GLU A 213 -2.34 15.78 -17.76
CA GLU A 213 -3.62 15.81 -17.01
C GLU A 213 -4.16 14.39 -16.72
N ASN A 214 -3.77 13.41 -17.52
CA ASN A 214 -4.12 12.00 -17.35
C ASN A 214 -2.96 11.14 -16.85
N SER A 215 -1.79 11.72 -16.60
CA SER A 215 -0.66 10.98 -16.02
C SER A 215 -1.08 10.37 -14.69
N ARG A 216 -0.83 9.07 -14.57
CA ARG A 216 -1.12 8.29 -13.36
C ARG A 216 0.13 7.95 -12.58
N ILE A 217 1.29 8.39 -13.05
CA ILE A 217 2.59 8.01 -12.51
C ILE A 217 3.36 9.27 -12.14
N PHE A 218 3.78 9.33 -10.90
CA PHE A 218 4.62 10.39 -10.36
C PHE A 218 5.88 9.78 -9.75
N LYS A 219 6.97 10.49 -9.85
CA LYS A 219 8.25 10.07 -9.28
C LYS A 219 8.13 9.89 -7.76
N ASP A 220 7.47 10.82 -7.12
CA ASP A 220 7.29 10.82 -5.66
C ASP A 220 5.99 11.56 -5.25
N THR A 221 5.74 11.56 -3.95
CA THR A 221 4.56 12.21 -3.36
C THR A 221 4.54 13.71 -3.58
N LYS A 222 5.71 14.39 -3.63
CA LYS A 222 5.79 15.83 -3.88
C LYS A 222 5.35 16.16 -5.30
N ASP A 223 5.81 15.38 -6.28
CA ASP A 223 5.42 15.56 -7.68
C ASP A 223 3.90 15.35 -7.87
N ALA A 224 3.29 14.44 -7.08
CA ALA A 224 1.85 14.18 -7.14
C ALA A 224 1.00 15.24 -6.40
N ALA A 225 1.61 16.05 -5.52
CA ALA A 225 0.88 16.91 -4.59
C ALA A 225 -0.03 17.93 -5.29
N ASP A 226 0.45 18.61 -6.33
CA ASP A 226 -0.35 19.62 -7.04
C ASP A 226 -1.52 18.99 -7.79
N PHE A 227 -1.31 17.83 -8.41
CA PHE A 227 -2.39 17.07 -9.03
C PHE A 227 -3.48 16.70 -8.01
N LEU A 228 -3.10 16.16 -6.85
CA LEU A 228 -4.04 15.72 -5.82
C LEU A 228 -4.78 16.89 -5.18
N LYS A 229 -4.11 18.01 -4.96
CA LYS A 229 -4.76 19.27 -4.50
C LYS A 229 -5.74 19.79 -5.52
N ASN A 230 -5.33 19.89 -6.79
CA ASN A 230 -6.23 20.31 -7.87
C ASN A 230 -7.43 19.38 -8.02
N TRP A 231 -7.23 18.07 -7.87
CA TRP A 231 -8.32 17.10 -7.90
C TRP A 231 -9.35 17.35 -6.79
N CYS A 232 -8.90 17.60 -5.57
CA CYS A 232 -9.78 17.59 -4.39
C CYS A 232 -10.27 18.97 -3.98
N CYS A 233 -9.45 20.02 -4.15
CA CYS A 233 -9.74 21.36 -3.66
C CYS A 233 -10.38 22.31 -4.71
N SER A 234 -10.59 21.80 -5.94
CA SER A 234 -11.22 22.55 -7.05
C SER A 234 -12.75 22.45 -7.08
#